data_072b5afacdbd128a0e8d857520306097
#
_entry.id   072b5afacdbd128a0e8d857520306097
#
_cell.length_a   1.000
_cell.length_b   1.000
_cell.length_c   1.000
_cell.angle_alpha   90.00
_cell.angle_beta   90.00
_cell.angle_gamma   90.00
#
_symmetry.space_group_name_H-M   'P 1'
#
loop_
_entity.id
_entity.type
_entity.pdbx_description
1 polymer ?
#
loop_
_entity_poly.entity_id
_entity_poly.type
_entity_poly.pdbx_seq_one_letter_code
_entity_poly.pdbx_strand_id
1 'polypeptide(L)'
;VVIELPPWWRRHPWRSCVLGLFVAALVAGRSVVGSPLTSEVLPPAASSTSQWWDLLFERTHLVGLGSADQAPAYVNILSVLGVPLWFAPGLLTWLLIVLAVPAAALTAHRFGRLISDDRGARMTWAVSYGLLVVVTGAASGGYLGTIIALVLLPLFANILLRLVLEPTWPPAITVGLLIAVVSAFAPVAWPLAMVTLALCAYVARPAARQLAVSAVIGTALLGPWLFDRVLSRRIWWEAGNPVDAPATALQVAGGSGGTIGAASVWIAIPLIVLAVAALVPAPTRRAVTVAWIVAVGGLVVGLTASVSTFAPYPGAPQVRAWAGLGAGIWLAGLMTAVLFAWPMLRTRKYRQWAKPAVALLVIFPILAGGWWVVRGIDDPLQADPVQLVPAFLAAGKGTTVVLTGDSTAGIV
;
A
#
# COMPACT_ATOMS: atom_id res chain seq x y z
N VAL A 1 -40.90 -31.74 8.47
CA VAL A 1 -39.84 -30.97 9.12
C VAL A 1 -39.32 -30.00 8.07
N VAL A 2 -39.70 -28.73 8.15
CA VAL A 2 -39.15 -27.66 7.31
C VAL A 2 -37.75 -27.36 7.87
N ILE A 3 -36.72 -27.81 7.17
CA ILE A 3 -35.32 -27.47 7.51
C ILE A 3 -35.12 -26.01 7.05
N GLU A 4 -35.33 -25.06 7.95
CA GLU A 4 -34.93 -23.66 7.70
C GLU A 4 -33.39 -23.60 7.53
N LEU A 5 -32.99 -23.51 6.30
CA LEU A 5 -31.56 -23.34 5.98
C LEU A 5 -31.10 -21.98 6.53
N PRO A 6 -30.00 -21.93 7.29
CA PRO A 6 -29.50 -20.66 7.84
C PRO A 6 -29.28 -19.65 6.71
N PRO A 7 -29.51 -18.36 6.93
CA PRO A 7 -29.41 -17.33 5.92
C PRO A 7 -27.99 -17.33 5.27
N TRP A 8 -27.93 -16.90 4.02
CA TRP A 8 -26.72 -16.97 3.18
C TRP A 8 -25.44 -16.43 3.87
N TRP A 9 -25.56 -15.33 4.61
CA TRP A 9 -24.43 -14.73 5.34
C TRP A 9 -23.86 -15.62 6.44
N ARG A 10 -24.64 -16.48 7.06
CA ARG A 10 -24.14 -17.46 8.03
C ARG A 10 -23.47 -18.65 7.36
N ARG A 11 -23.86 -19.00 6.13
CA ARG A 11 -23.25 -20.09 5.35
C ARG A 11 -21.90 -19.67 4.77
N HIS A 12 -21.79 -18.39 4.35
CA HIS A 12 -20.62 -17.86 3.66
C HIS A 12 -20.04 -16.60 4.37
N PRO A 13 -19.59 -16.71 5.63
CA PRO A 13 -19.23 -15.53 6.44
C PRO A 13 -18.13 -14.69 5.82
N TRP A 14 -17.14 -15.30 5.13
CA TRP A 14 -16.12 -14.54 4.43
C TRP A 14 -16.67 -13.73 3.24
N ARG A 15 -17.55 -14.33 2.44
CA ARG A 15 -18.19 -13.62 1.31
C ARG A 15 -19.02 -12.44 1.81
N SER A 16 -19.74 -12.62 2.91
CA SER A 16 -20.50 -11.55 3.55
C SER A 16 -19.60 -10.44 4.08
N CYS A 17 -18.45 -10.79 4.65
CA CYS A 17 -17.46 -9.83 5.12
C CYS A 17 -16.88 -9.02 3.96
N VAL A 18 -16.51 -9.66 2.84
CA VAL A 18 -16.02 -8.98 1.64
C VAL A 18 -17.08 -8.05 1.05
N LEU A 19 -18.34 -8.49 0.98
CA LEU A 19 -19.44 -7.65 0.54
C LEU A 19 -19.61 -6.43 1.45
N GLY A 20 -19.53 -6.63 2.77
CA GLY A 20 -19.56 -5.54 3.75
C GLY A 20 -18.43 -4.54 3.57
N LEU A 21 -17.21 -5.01 3.31
CA LEU A 21 -16.05 -4.14 3.01
C LEU A 21 -16.24 -3.38 1.69
N PHE A 22 -16.82 -4.02 0.69
CA PHE A 22 -17.10 -3.37 -0.58
C PHE A 22 -18.15 -2.26 -0.41
N VAL A 23 -19.24 -2.52 0.32
CA VAL A 23 -20.26 -1.50 0.64
C VAL A 23 -19.63 -0.37 1.47
N ALA A 24 -18.84 -0.71 2.48
CA ALA A 24 -18.12 0.29 3.28
C ALA A 24 -17.18 1.16 2.42
N ALA A 25 -16.49 0.57 1.43
CA ALA A 25 -15.64 1.27 0.49
C ALA A 25 -16.43 2.29 -0.36
N LEU A 26 -17.61 1.90 -0.86
CA LEU A 26 -18.48 2.80 -1.60
C LEU A 26 -19.02 3.94 -0.72
N VAL A 27 -19.40 3.63 0.53
CA VAL A 27 -19.86 4.64 1.49
C VAL A 27 -18.70 5.60 1.86
N ALA A 28 -17.51 5.10 2.10
CA ALA A 28 -16.35 5.93 2.38
C ALA A 28 -15.93 6.79 1.17
N GLY A 29 -16.10 6.25 -0.06
CA GLY A 29 -15.82 6.97 -1.31
C GLY A 29 -16.96 7.87 -1.81
N ARG A 30 -18.00 8.11 -1.01
CA ARG A 30 -19.20 8.85 -1.43
C ARG A 30 -18.94 10.27 -1.96
N SER A 31 -17.94 10.94 -1.41
CA SER A 31 -17.55 12.31 -1.80
C SER A 31 -16.79 12.38 -3.12
N VAL A 32 -16.26 11.24 -3.59
CA VAL A 32 -15.39 11.14 -4.77
C VAL A 32 -16.00 10.32 -5.91
N VAL A 33 -17.30 10.05 -5.83
CA VAL A 33 -18.03 9.28 -6.86
C VAL A 33 -18.31 10.16 -8.09
N GLY A 34 -18.01 9.63 -9.28
CA GLY A 34 -18.41 10.25 -10.55
C GLY A 34 -17.49 11.35 -11.07
N SER A 35 -16.38 11.62 -10.40
CA SER A 35 -15.40 12.64 -10.82
C SER A 35 -13.98 12.05 -10.84
N PRO A 36 -13.09 12.57 -11.69
CA PRO A 36 -11.66 12.27 -11.60
C PRO A 36 -11.13 12.62 -10.22
N LEU A 37 -10.23 11.80 -9.69
CA LEU A 37 -9.58 12.06 -8.42
C LEU A 37 -8.38 12.97 -8.62
N THR A 38 -8.26 13.97 -7.76
CA THR A 38 -7.08 14.84 -7.68
C THR A 38 -6.61 14.97 -6.24
N SER A 39 -5.33 15.08 -6.05
CA SER A 39 -4.68 15.48 -4.80
C SER A 39 -3.33 16.08 -5.15
N GLU A 40 -2.66 16.65 -4.17
CA GLU A 40 -1.28 17.12 -4.37
C GLU A 40 -0.34 15.99 -4.85
N VAL A 41 -0.59 14.76 -4.40
CA VAL A 41 0.20 13.57 -4.76
C VAL A 41 -0.22 13.00 -6.11
N LEU A 42 -1.52 12.94 -6.40
CA LEU A 42 -2.00 12.36 -7.66
C LEU A 42 -1.83 13.36 -8.80
N PRO A 43 -1.20 12.95 -9.91
CA PRO A 43 -1.21 13.78 -11.10
C PRO A 43 -2.66 13.96 -11.60
N PRO A 44 -2.95 15.04 -12.33
CA PRO A 44 -4.25 15.25 -12.96
C PRO A 44 -4.65 14.02 -13.77
N ALA A 45 -5.93 13.66 -13.71
CA ALA A 45 -6.43 12.51 -14.45
C ALA A 45 -6.26 12.74 -15.95
N ALA A 46 -5.66 11.78 -16.63
CA ALA A 46 -5.56 11.79 -18.09
C ALA A 46 -6.97 11.78 -18.69
N SER A 47 -7.19 12.47 -19.80
CA SER A 47 -8.47 12.48 -20.52
C SER A 47 -8.73 11.15 -21.24
N SER A 48 -7.67 10.45 -21.63
CA SER A 48 -7.72 9.12 -22.23
C SER A 48 -6.47 8.32 -21.89
N THR A 49 -6.56 6.99 -21.99
CA THR A 49 -5.41 6.09 -21.79
C THR A 49 -4.32 6.31 -22.84
N SER A 50 -4.66 6.87 -24.02
CA SER A 50 -3.66 7.23 -25.02
C SER A 50 -2.60 8.19 -24.49
N GLN A 51 -2.96 9.14 -23.62
CA GLN A 51 -2.00 10.06 -23.02
C GLN A 51 -0.92 9.35 -22.19
N TRP A 52 -1.25 8.23 -21.53
CA TRP A 52 -0.24 7.41 -20.85
C TRP A 52 0.68 6.71 -21.84
N TRP A 53 0.14 6.26 -22.99
CA TRP A 53 0.96 5.69 -24.07
C TRP A 53 1.85 6.75 -24.70
N ASP A 54 1.34 7.96 -24.94
CA ASP A 54 2.11 9.08 -25.48
C ASP A 54 3.29 9.41 -24.55
N LEU A 55 3.06 9.47 -23.21
CA LEU A 55 4.13 9.67 -22.22
C LEU A 55 5.23 8.59 -22.28
N LEU A 56 4.92 7.36 -22.72
CA LEU A 56 5.90 6.29 -22.81
C LEU A 56 6.74 6.37 -24.09
N PHE A 57 6.19 6.88 -25.18
CA PHE A 57 6.83 6.90 -26.49
C PHE A 57 7.39 8.27 -26.88
N GLU A 58 6.95 9.35 -26.25
CA GLU A 58 7.49 10.67 -26.45
C GLU A 58 8.90 10.79 -25.82
N ARG A 59 9.82 11.39 -26.57
CA ARG A 59 11.19 11.65 -26.10
C ARG A 59 11.31 12.89 -25.20
N THR A 60 10.36 13.80 -25.32
CA THR A 60 10.30 15.05 -24.57
C THR A 60 8.91 15.21 -23.98
N HIS A 61 8.82 15.36 -22.67
CA HIS A 61 7.55 15.53 -21.97
C HIS A 61 7.33 17.02 -21.70
N LEU A 62 6.11 17.49 -21.98
CA LEU A 62 5.68 18.87 -21.69
C LEU A 62 5.35 19.05 -20.20
N VAL A 63 6.27 18.67 -19.33
CA VAL A 63 6.16 18.89 -17.88
C VAL A 63 7.06 20.08 -17.52
N GLY A 64 6.46 21.11 -16.94
CA GLY A 64 7.16 22.37 -16.69
C GLY A 64 7.61 23.03 -17.98
N LEU A 65 8.89 23.35 -18.12
CA LEU A 65 9.52 23.91 -19.33
C LEU A 65 9.92 22.86 -20.38
N GLY A 66 9.53 21.60 -20.14
CA GLY A 66 9.90 20.44 -20.94
C GLY A 66 10.99 19.58 -20.24
N SER A 67 10.78 18.27 -20.20
CA SER A 67 11.75 17.31 -19.62
C SER A 67 12.03 16.18 -20.63
N ALA A 68 13.29 15.76 -20.70
CA ALA A 68 13.73 14.58 -21.44
C ALA A 68 13.86 13.35 -20.52
N ASP A 69 13.42 13.45 -19.27
CA ASP A 69 13.46 12.34 -18.32
C ASP A 69 12.53 11.21 -18.77
N GLN A 70 12.92 9.97 -18.50
CA GLN A 70 12.09 8.82 -18.82
C GLN A 70 10.78 8.86 -18.01
N ALA A 71 9.68 8.47 -18.65
CA ALA A 71 8.40 8.30 -17.96
C ALA A 71 8.55 7.34 -16.77
N PRO A 72 7.90 7.63 -15.63
CA PRO A 72 7.97 6.75 -14.46
C PRO A 72 7.47 5.33 -14.79
N ALA A 73 8.16 4.30 -14.27
CA ALA A 73 7.85 2.90 -14.60
C ALA A 73 6.40 2.48 -14.27
N TYR A 74 5.75 3.11 -13.29
CA TYR A 74 4.35 2.82 -12.96
C TYR A 74 3.38 3.22 -14.10
N VAL A 75 3.74 4.18 -14.95
CA VAL A 75 2.93 4.59 -16.11
C VAL A 75 2.78 3.44 -17.10
N ASN A 76 3.83 2.61 -17.28
CA ASN A 76 3.74 1.39 -18.10
C ASN A 76 2.62 0.45 -17.61
N ILE A 77 2.49 0.32 -16.29
CA ILE A 77 1.49 -0.56 -15.68
C ILE A 77 0.10 0.05 -15.81
N LEU A 78 -0.03 1.36 -15.55
CA LEU A 78 -1.29 2.07 -15.69
C LEU A 78 -1.78 2.10 -17.14
N SER A 79 -0.88 2.26 -18.12
CA SER A 79 -1.25 2.25 -19.54
C SER A 79 -1.81 0.89 -19.96
N VAL A 80 -1.22 -0.22 -19.52
CA VAL A 80 -1.72 -1.58 -19.79
C VAL A 80 -3.04 -1.83 -19.07
N LEU A 81 -3.13 -1.51 -17.78
CA LEU A 81 -4.37 -1.68 -17.00
C LEU A 81 -5.49 -0.74 -17.45
N GLY A 82 -5.15 0.39 -18.06
CA GLY A 82 -6.10 1.37 -18.60
C GLY A 82 -6.72 0.96 -19.94
N VAL A 83 -6.16 -0.01 -20.66
CA VAL A 83 -6.70 -0.43 -21.97
C VAL A 83 -8.19 -0.75 -21.94
N PRO A 84 -8.73 -1.51 -20.96
CA PRO A 84 -10.17 -1.76 -20.87
C PRO A 84 -11.00 -0.51 -20.54
N LEU A 85 -10.38 0.54 -20.02
CA LEU A 85 -11.01 1.80 -19.59
C LEU A 85 -10.49 2.97 -20.43
N TRP A 86 -10.32 2.75 -21.75
CA TRP A 86 -9.62 3.66 -22.67
C TRP A 86 -10.07 5.12 -22.57
N PHE A 87 -11.39 5.35 -22.49
CA PHE A 87 -11.99 6.69 -22.42
C PHE A 87 -12.27 7.20 -21.01
N ALA A 88 -11.91 6.43 -19.99
CA ALA A 88 -12.16 6.76 -18.60
C ALA A 88 -10.98 6.31 -17.68
N PRO A 89 -9.74 6.77 -17.92
CA PRO A 89 -8.58 6.36 -17.13
C PRO A 89 -8.71 6.78 -15.65
N GLY A 90 -9.41 7.87 -15.37
CA GLY A 90 -9.73 8.30 -14.01
C GLY A 90 -10.52 7.26 -13.21
N LEU A 91 -11.34 6.43 -13.87
CA LEU A 91 -12.03 5.31 -13.23
C LEU A 91 -11.05 4.23 -12.73
N LEU A 92 -9.94 3.99 -13.45
CA LEU A 92 -8.90 3.06 -12.98
C LEU A 92 -8.29 3.55 -11.67
N THR A 93 -7.90 4.81 -11.60
CA THR A 93 -7.34 5.42 -10.39
C THR A 93 -8.35 5.38 -9.24
N TRP A 94 -9.61 5.68 -9.53
CA TRP A 94 -10.71 5.58 -8.56
C TRP A 94 -10.86 4.13 -8.04
N LEU A 95 -10.87 3.14 -8.90
CA LEU A 95 -10.97 1.72 -8.52
C LEU A 95 -9.78 1.30 -7.65
N LEU A 96 -8.56 1.70 -8.01
CA LEU A 96 -7.35 1.37 -7.26
C LEU A 96 -7.38 1.95 -5.84
N ILE A 97 -7.91 3.15 -5.64
CA ILE A 97 -7.96 3.80 -4.33
C ILE A 97 -9.16 3.32 -3.51
N VAL A 98 -10.37 3.39 -4.08
CA VAL A 98 -11.60 3.10 -3.33
C VAL A 98 -11.71 1.61 -2.98
N LEU A 99 -11.29 0.73 -3.90
CA LEU A 99 -11.32 -0.72 -3.66
C LEU A 99 -10.05 -1.27 -3.00
N ALA A 100 -9.09 -0.41 -2.61
CA ALA A 100 -7.84 -0.83 -1.98
C ALA A 100 -8.06 -1.68 -0.72
N VAL A 101 -9.00 -1.26 0.16
CA VAL A 101 -9.30 -1.96 1.41
C VAL A 101 -9.83 -3.38 1.17
N PRO A 102 -10.92 -3.61 0.39
CA PRO A 102 -11.37 -4.97 0.10
C PRO A 102 -10.34 -5.79 -0.67
N ALA A 103 -9.55 -5.19 -1.57
CA ALA A 103 -8.49 -5.88 -2.31
C ALA A 103 -7.36 -6.36 -1.38
N ALA A 104 -6.87 -5.49 -0.49
CA ALA A 104 -5.87 -5.85 0.51
C ALA A 104 -6.38 -6.91 1.49
N ALA A 105 -7.65 -6.84 1.91
CA ALA A 105 -8.26 -7.87 2.75
C ALA A 105 -8.36 -9.23 2.05
N LEU A 106 -8.65 -9.25 0.74
CA LEU A 106 -8.71 -10.49 -0.06
C LEU A 106 -7.34 -11.17 -0.17
N THR A 107 -6.29 -10.42 -0.49
CA THR A 107 -4.93 -10.95 -0.57
C THR A 107 -4.43 -11.42 0.80
N ALA A 108 -4.70 -10.64 1.85
CA ALA A 108 -4.41 -10.99 3.22
C ALA A 108 -5.14 -12.29 3.64
N HIS A 109 -6.42 -12.42 3.37
CA HIS A 109 -7.16 -13.64 3.70
C HIS A 109 -6.55 -14.90 3.05
N ARG A 110 -6.10 -14.80 1.79
CA ARG A 110 -5.40 -15.90 1.12
C ARG A 110 -4.11 -16.30 1.84
N PHE A 111 -3.29 -15.31 2.22
CA PHE A 111 -2.06 -15.55 2.96
C PHE A 111 -2.35 -16.10 4.37
N GLY A 112 -3.34 -15.54 5.08
CA GLY A 112 -3.75 -15.99 6.41
C GLY A 112 -4.17 -17.45 6.46
N ARG A 113 -4.61 -18.04 5.33
CA ARG A 113 -4.93 -19.48 5.24
C ARG A 113 -3.71 -20.39 5.37
N LEU A 114 -2.52 -19.88 5.11
CA LEU A 114 -1.26 -20.62 5.33
C LEU A 114 -0.80 -20.53 6.78
N ILE A 115 -1.26 -19.53 7.54
CA ILE A 115 -0.76 -19.25 8.89
C ILE A 115 -1.69 -19.84 9.97
N SER A 116 -3.00 -19.75 9.77
CA SER A 116 -3.97 -20.11 10.82
C SER A 116 -5.19 -20.81 10.26
N ASP A 117 -5.60 -21.91 10.93
CA ASP A 117 -6.84 -22.64 10.64
C ASP A 117 -8.06 -22.00 11.31
N ASP A 118 -7.84 -21.10 12.29
CA ASP A 118 -8.91 -20.37 12.95
C ASP A 118 -9.58 -19.39 11.99
N ARG A 119 -10.82 -19.71 11.60
CA ARG A 119 -11.57 -18.89 10.64
C ARG A 119 -11.84 -17.48 11.18
N GLY A 120 -12.20 -17.35 12.47
CA GLY A 120 -12.52 -16.06 13.08
C GLY A 120 -11.29 -15.15 13.13
N ALA A 121 -10.19 -15.64 13.70
CA ALA A 121 -8.94 -14.90 13.79
C ALA A 121 -8.43 -14.49 12.39
N ARG A 122 -8.46 -15.39 11.43
CA ARG A 122 -8.04 -15.13 10.06
C ARG A 122 -8.89 -14.06 9.36
N MET A 123 -10.21 -14.10 9.55
CA MET A 123 -11.12 -13.10 8.97
C MET A 123 -10.88 -11.73 9.60
N THR A 124 -10.81 -11.64 10.92
CA THR A 124 -10.55 -10.39 11.64
C THR A 124 -9.18 -9.82 11.25
N TRP A 125 -8.15 -10.68 11.20
CA TRP A 125 -6.82 -10.29 10.73
C TRP A 125 -6.84 -9.74 9.30
N ALA A 126 -7.55 -10.40 8.38
CA ALA A 126 -7.63 -9.97 6.99
C ALA A 126 -8.34 -8.62 6.82
N VAL A 127 -9.43 -8.39 7.57
CA VAL A 127 -10.12 -7.08 7.60
C VAL A 127 -9.22 -6.00 8.19
N SER A 128 -8.58 -6.29 9.31
CA SER A 128 -7.64 -5.37 9.96
C SER A 128 -6.49 -5.00 9.01
N TYR A 129 -5.95 -5.98 8.30
CA TYR A 129 -4.92 -5.76 7.29
C TYR A 129 -5.39 -4.84 6.16
N GLY A 130 -6.59 -5.08 5.62
CA GLY A 130 -7.16 -4.22 4.58
C GLY A 130 -7.24 -2.75 5.01
N LEU A 131 -7.57 -2.50 6.27
CA LEU A 131 -7.68 -1.16 6.83
C LEU A 131 -6.32 -0.45 7.04
N LEU A 132 -5.18 -1.14 6.85
CA LEU A 132 -3.85 -0.49 6.87
C LEU A 132 -3.73 0.61 5.83
N VAL A 133 -4.37 0.46 4.67
CA VAL A 133 -4.40 1.48 3.62
C VAL A 133 -5.02 2.80 4.12
N VAL A 134 -6.00 2.68 5.04
CA VAL A 134 -6.65 3.84 5.69
C VAL A 134 -5.81 4.39 6.83
N VAL A 135 -5.32 3.50 7.71
CA VAL A 135 -4.55 3.89 8.91
C VAL A 135 -3.27 4.63 8.52
N THR A 136 -2.59 4.20 7.46
CA THR A 136 -1.41 4.90 6.95
C THR A 136 -1.72 6.27 6.37
N GLY A 137 -2.97 6.53 5.98
CA GLY A 137 -3.37 7.73 5.24
C GLY A 137 -3.14 7.62 3.73
N ALA A 138 -2.76 6.44 3.24
CA ALA A 138 -2.47 6.26 1.81
C ALA A 138 -3.73 6.44 0.94
N ALA A 139 -4.90 5.99 1.41
CA ALA A 139 -6.16 6.15 0.68
C ALA A 139 -6.57 7.62 0.57
N SER A 140 -6.58 8.36 1.68
CA SER A 140 -6.98 9.77 1.71
C SER A 140 -5.97 10.71 1.05
N GLY A 141 -4.67 10.36 1.06
CA GLY A 141 -3.63 11.13 0.38
C GLY A 141 -3.47 10.81 -1.10
N GLY A 142 -4.00 9.66 -1.56
CA GLY A 142 -3.80 9.20 -2.94
C GLY A 142 -2.42 8.59 -3.22
N TYR A 143 -1.73 8.06 -2.20
CA TYR A 143 -0.42 7.42 -2.34
C TYR A 143 -0.52 6.04 -2.98
N LEU A 144 -0.60 6.00 -4.31
CA LEU A 144 -0.75 4.77 -5.10
C LEU A 144 0.37 3.76 -4.84
N GLY A 145 1.60 4.21 -4.61
CA GLY A 145 2.74 3.34 -4.31
C GLY A 145 2.50 2.49 -3.06
N THR A 146 2.17 3.13 -1.96
CA THR A 146 1.84 2.46 -0.69
C THR A 146 0.58 1.60 -0.82
N ILE A 147 -0.47 2.05 -1.53
CA ILE A 147 -1.70 1.28 -1.77
C ILE A 147 -1.38 -0.03 -2.48
N ILE A 148 -0.71 0.03 -3.64
CA ILE A 148 -0.37 -1.15 -4.44
C ILE A 148 0.55 -2.09 -3.66
N ALA A 149 1.53 -1.54 -2.93
CA ALA A 149 2.42 -2.34 -2.10
C ALA A 149 1.65 -3.09 -1.01
N LEU A 150 0.76 -2.44 -0.25
CA LEU A 150 -0.04 -3.09 0.80
C LEU A 150 -1.03 -4.11 0.24
N VAL A 151 -1.62 -3.87 -0.93
CA VAL A 151 -2.49 -4.85 -1.60
C VAL A 151 -1.72 -6.10 -2.04
N LEU A 152 -0.51 -5.93 -2.58
CA LEU A 152 0.29 -7.03 -3.14
C LEU A 152 1.21 -7.72 -2.13
N LEU A 153 1.54 -7.09 -0.99
CA LEU A 153 2.45 -7.64 0.02
C LEU A 153 2.02 -9.03 0.55
N PRO A 154 0.73 -9.28 0.90
CA PRO A 154 0.33 -10.62 1.33
C PRO A 154 0.40 -11.66 0.20
N LEU A 155 0.15 -11.24 -1.05
CA LEU A 155 0.30 -12.11 -2.22
C LEU A 155 1.78 -12.45 -2.45
N PHE A 156 2.66 -11.46 -2.37
CA PHE A 156 4.10 -11.65 -2.43
C PHE A 156 4.58 -12.62 -1.34
N ALA A 157 4.18 -12.39 -0.08
CA ALA A 157 4.53 -13.27 1.04
C ALA A 157 4.02 -14.72 0.84
N ASN A 158 2.79 -14.88 0.32
CA ASN A 158 2.20 -16.18 0.01
C ASN A 158 3.03 -16.95 -1.03
N ILE A 159 3.37 -16.30 -2.15
CA ILE A 159 4.08 -16.94 -3.26
C ILE A 159 5.54 -17.17 -2.88
N LEU A 160 6.17 -16.23 -2.18
CA LEU A 160 7.53 -16.39 -1.67
C LEU A 160 7.64 -17.57 -0.69
N LEU A 161 6.68 -17.71 0.23
CA LEU A 161 6.66 -18.85 1.15
C LEU A 161 6.56 -20.17 0.39
N ARG A 162 5.68 -20.25 -0.63
CA ARG A 162 5.59 -21.46 -1.49
C ARG A 162 6.90 -21.71 -2.22
N LEU A 163 7.54 -20.68 -2.76
CA LEU A 163 8.83 -20.79 -3.45
C LEU A 163 9.93 -21.34 -2.53
N VAL A 164 9.94 -20.90 -1.27
CA VAL A 164 10.91 -21.36 -0.26
C VAL A 164 10.65 -22.82 0.13
N LEU A 165 9.39 -23.23 0.27
CA LEU A 165 9.00 -24.60 0.65
C LEU A 165 9.13 -25.60 -0.52
N GLU A 166 8.75 -25.17 -1.72
CA GLU A 166 8.74 -25.96 -2.95
C GLU A 166 9.40 -25.15 -4.08
N PRO A 167 10.73 -25.23 -4.25
CA PRO A 167 11.46 -24.45 -5.24
C PRO A 167 11.10 -24.84 -6.68
N THR A 168 10.20 -24.08 -7.30
CA THR A 168 9.77 -24.28 -8.69
C THR A 168 9.83 -22.97 -9.47
N TRP A 169 9.85 -23.03 -10.81
CA TRP A 169 10.02 -21.86 -11.67
C TRP A 169 8.81 -20.92 -11.71
N PRO A 170 7.53 -21.42 -11.78
CA PRO A 170 6.39 -20.51 -11.86
C PRO A 170 6.28 -19.53 -10.68
N PRO A 171 6.40 -19.97 -9.40
CA PRO A 171 6.47 -19.03 -8.28
C PRO A 171 7.65 -18.06 -8.36
N ALA A 172 8.82 -18.50 -8.85
CA ALA A 172 10.00 -17.64 -8.98
C ALA A 172 9.75 -16.48 -9.96
N ILE A 173 9.18 -16.79 -11.13
CA ILE A 173 8.80 -15.76 -12.12
C ILE A 173 7.76 -14.81 -11.51
N THR A 174 6.75 -15.35 -10.83
CA THR A 174 5.69 -14.54 -10.23
C THR A 174 6.23 -13.61 -9.13
N VAL A 175 7.15 -14.07 -8.29
CA VAL A 175 7.83 -13.23 -7.29
C VAL A 175 8.60 -12.09 -7.98
N GLY A 176 9.35 -12.39 -9.05
CA GLY A 176 10.06 -11.38 -9.83
C GLY A 176 9.13 -10.32 -10.43
N LEU A 177 8.00 -10.76 -11.03
CA LEU A 177 6.98 -9.86 -11.56
C LEU A 177 6.35 -8.97 -10.46
N LEU A 178 6.04 -9.54 -9.29
CA LEU A 178 5.50 -8.77 -8.17
C LEU A 178 6.50 -7.74 -7.66
N ILE A 179 7.80 -8.07 -7.61
CA ILE A 179 8.86 -7.12 -7.26
C ILE A 179 8.87 -5.98 -8.27
N ALA A 180 8.83 -6.28 -9.57
CA ALA A 180 8.81 -5.25 -10.61
C ALA A 180 7.59 -4.33 -10.47
N VAL A 181 6.39 -4.90 -10.31
CA VAL A 181 5.15 -4.12 -10.17
C VAL A 181 5.20 -3.23 -8.93
N VAL A 182 5.48 -3.80 -7.76
CA VAL A 182 5.48 -3.02 -6.51
C VAL A 182 6.55 -1.94 -6.54
N SER A 183 7.75 -2.26 -7.05
CA SER A 183 8.86 -1.30 -7.12
C SER A 183 8.68 -0.23 -8.19
N ALA A 184 7.90 -0.48 -9.24
CA ALA A 184 7.52 0.56 -10.20
C ALA A 184 6.67 1.66 -9.55
N PHE A 185 5.79 1.30 -8.61
CA PHE A 185 4.97 2.26 -7.85
C PHE A 185 5.68 2.82 -6.62
N ALA A 186 6.48 2.02 -5.93
CA ALA A 186 7.23 2.39 -4.72
C ALA A 186 8.67 1.87 -4.83
N PRO A 187 9.62 2.66 -5.38
CA PRO A 187 10.98 2.21 -5.67
C PRO A 187 11.72 1.67 -4.45
N VAL A 188 11.44 2.20 -3.26
CA VAL A 188 12.01 1.72 -1.98
C VAL A 188 11.65 0.26 -1.67
N ALA A 189 10.60 -0.28 -2.27
CA ALA A 189 10.25 -1.69 -2.12
C ALA A 189 11.29 -2.63 -2.78
N TRP A 190 12.03 -2.17 -3.80
CA TRP A 190 13.06 -2.97 -4.45
C TRP A 190 14.18 -3.40 -3.50
N PRO A 191 14.91 -2.51 -2.78
CA PRO A 191 15.96 -2.95 -1.86
C PRO A 191 15.40 -3.81 -0.71
N LEU A 192 14.19 -3.55 -0.24
CA LEU A 192 13.53 -4.37 0.76
C LEU A 192 13.28 -5.80 0.24
N ALA A 193 12.82 -5.92 -1.00
CA ALA A 193 12.65 -7.22 -1.65
C ALA A 193 14.00 -7.93 -1.84
N MET A 194 15.06 -7.23 -2.27
CA MET A 194 16.38 -7.82 -2.45
C MET A 194 16.94 -8.37 -1.13
N VAL A 195 16.83 -7.61 -0.04
CA VAL A 195 17.22 -8.06 1.31
C VAL A 195 16.40 -9.27 1.73
N THR A 196 15.08 -9.26 1.49
CA THR A 196 14.20 -10.37 1.82
C THR A 196 14.58 -11.64 1.05
N LEU A 197 14.82 -11.52 -0.28
CA LEU A 197 15.25 -12.67 -1.10
C LEU A 197 16.62 -13.20 -0.67
N ALA A 198 17.57 -12.33 -0.34
CA ALA A 198 18.90 -12.72 0.14
C ALA A 198 18.80 -13.49 1.46
N LEU A 199 18.02 -13.01 2.42
CA LEU A 199 17.77 -13.70 3.69
C LEU A 199 17.08 -15.05 3.48
N CYS A 200 16.07 -15.13 2.60
CA CYS A 200 15.43 -16.39 2.22
C CYS A 200 16.41 -17.36 1.56
N ALA A 201 17.28 -16.89 0.68
CA ALA A 201 18.28 -17.72 0.02
C ALA A 201 19.35 -18.25 1.00
N TYR A 202 19.71 -17.44 2.01
CA TYR A 202 20.62 -17.85 3.08
C TYR A 202 20.02 -18.96 3.94
N VAL A 203 18.74 -18.84 4.32
CA VAL A 203 18.05 -19.83 5.16
C VAL A 203 17.62 -21.06 4.37
N ALA A 204 17.08 -20.87 3.16
CA ALA A 204 16.55 -21.92 2.29
C ALA A 204 17.44 -22.11 1.06
N ARG A 205 18.66 -22.62 1.27
CA ARG A 205 19.66 -22.86 0.21
C ARG A 205 19.13 -23.59 -1.03
N PRO A 206 18.25 -24.59 -0.91
CA PRO A 206 17.68 -25.28 -2.10
C PRO A 206 16.91 -24.35 -3.04
N ALA A 207 16.31 -23.26 -2.51
CA ALA A 207 15.57 -22.26 -3.28
C ALA A 207 16.44 -21.11 -3.82
N ALA A 208 17.73 -21.06 -3.47
CA ALA A 208 18.61 -19.91 -3.76
C ALA A 208 18.67 -19.54 -5.24
N ARG A 209 18.71 -20.55 -6.15
CA ARG A 209 18.74 -20.30 -7.59
C ARG A 209 17.45 -19.63 -8.09
N GLN A 210 16.30 -20.11 -7.66
CA GLN A 210 14.99 -19.56 -8.02
C GLN A 210 14.79 -18.17 -7.45
N LEU A 211 15.23 -17.93 -6.20
CA LEU A 211 15.22 -16.61 -5.56
C LEU A 211 16.13 -15.62 -6.29
N ALA A 212 17.32 -16.05 -6.74
CA ALA A 212 18.23 -15.23 -7.56
C ALA A 212 17.58 -14.86 -8.90
N VAL A 213 16.91 -15.82 -9.56
CA VAL A 213 16.18 -15.53 -10.80
C VAL A 213 15.03 -14.56 -10.57
N SER A 214 14.29 -14.68 -9.44
CA SER A 214 13.27 -13.68 -9.07
C SER A 214 13.85 -12.28 -8.93
N ALA A 215 15.02 -12.15 -8.30
CA ALA A 215 15.72 -10.89 -8.15
C ALA A 215 16.14 -10.29 -9.51
N VAL A 216 16.70 -11.13 -10.39
CA VAL A 216 17.09 -10.72 -11.75
C VAL A 216 15.88 -10.27 -12.55
N ILE A 217 14.78 -11.03 -12.57
CA ILE A 217 13.55 -10.65 -13.29
C ILE A 217 13.02 -9.30 -12.77
N GLY A 218 12.87 -9.15 -11.45
CA GLY A 218 12.35 -7.93 -10.85
C GLY A 218 13.20 -6.70 -11.15
N THR A 219 14.52 -6.87 -11.16
CA THR A 219 15.46 -5.78 -11.48
C THR A 219 15.50 -5.48 -12.98
N ALA A 220 15.56 -6.50 -13.83
CA ALA A 220 15.67 -6.35 -15.28
C ALA A 220 14.43 -5.65 -15.89
N LEU A 221 13.23 -5.99 -15.40
CA LEU A 221 11.99 -5.35 -15.86
C LEU A 221 11.89 -3.86 -15.53
N LEU A 222 12.54 -3.41 -14.46
CA LEU A 222 12.61 -2.00 -14.09
C LEU A 222 13.74 -1.26 -14.85
N GLY A 223 14.75 -2.01 -15.28
CA GLY A 223 15.83 -1.55 -16.14
C GLY A 223 16.55 -0.28 -15.68
N PRO A 224 16.94 0.58 -16.65
CA PRO A 224 17.70 1.80 -16.36
C PRO A 224 16.98 2.78 -15.45
N TRP A 225 15.63 2.83 -15.51
CA TRP A 225 14.81 3.70 -14.67
C TRP A 225 15.06 3.48 -13.16
N LEU A 226 15.17 2.23 -12.72
CA LEU A 226 15.45 1.94 -11.32
C LEU A 226 16.84 2.42 -10.91
N PHE A 227 17.84 2.20 -11.76
CA PHE A 227 19.20 2.64 -11.48
C PHE A 227 19.30 4.17 -11.39
N ASP A 228 18.59 4.90 -12.27
CA ASP A 228 18.48 6.35 -12.15
C ASP A 228 17.89 6.75 -10.79
N ARG A 229 16.79 6.12 -10.35
CA ARG A 229 16.18 6.41 -9.05
C ARG A 229 17.11 6.16 -7.86
N VAL A 230 17.94 5.12 -7.93
CA VAL A 230 18.92 4.80 -6.89
C VAL A 230 20.07 5.80 -6.91
N LEU A 231 20.65 6.06 -8.08
CA LEU A 231 21.82 6.95 -8.24
C LEU A 231 21.47 8.41 -7.95
N SER A 232 20.29 8.87 -8.35
CA SER A 232 19.79 10.22 -8.09
C SER A 232 19.25 10.42 -6.66
N ARG A 233 19.32 9.39 -5.80
CA ARG A 233 18.76 9.39 -4.43
C ARG A 233 17.23 9.64 -4.36
N ARG A 234 16.50 9.40 -5.47
CA ARG A 234 15.06 9.56 -5.59
C ARG A 234 14.29 8.25 -5.30
N ILE A 235 14.93 7.28 -4.66
CA ILE A 235 14.34 5.98 -4.34
C ILE A 235 13.11 6.09 -3.42
N TRP A 236 13.03 7.18 -2.66
CA TRP A 236 11.90 7.48 -1.77
C TRP A 236 10.69 8.07 -2.49
N TRP A 237 10.84 8.43 -3.77
CA TRP A 237 9.76 9.02 -4.53
C TRP A 237 8.82 7.94 -5.06
N GLU A 238 7.65 7.79 -4.43
CA GLU A 238 6.57 6.90 -4.86
C GLU A 238 5.85 7.42 -6.13
N ALA A 239 4.95 6.59 -6.67
CA ALA A 239 4.13 6.95 -7.81
C ALA A 239 3.28 8.21 -7.52
N GLY A 240 3.36 9.20 -8.40
CA GLY A 240 2.67 10.46 -8.29
C GLY A 240 3.62 11.65 -8.16
N ASN A 241 3.07 12.80 -7.79
CA ASN A 241 3.84 14.02 -7.59
C ASN A 241 4.62 13.96 -6.26
N PRO A 242 5.82 14.51 -6.22
CA PRO A 242 6.59 14.61 -4.98
C PRO A 242 6.03 15.74 -4.10
N VAL A 243 5.52 15.39 -2.95
CA VAL A 243 4.96 16.31 -1.97
C VAL A 243 5.72 16.19 -0.66
N ASP A 244 5.92 17.33 0.04
CA ASP A 244 6.54 17.31 1.37
C ASP A 244 5.60 16.58 2.36
N ALA A 245 6.04 15.44 2.88
CA ALA A 245 5.23 14.56 3.74
C ALA A 245 5.87 14.42 5.13
N PRO A 246 5.83 15.47 5.97
CA PRO A 246 6.42 15.41 7.30
C PRO A 246 5.67 14.42 8.18
N ALA A 247 6.40 13.46 8.75
CA ALA A 247 5.87 12.53 9.73
C ALA A 247 6.74 12.54 10.99
N THR A 248 6.12 12.57 12.15
CA THR A 248 6.82 12.40 13.43
C THR A 248 7.06 10.92 13.72
N ALA A 249 8.07 10.60 14.53
CA ALA A 249 8.34 9.22 14.94
C ALA A 249 7.12 8.56 15.62
N LEU A 250 6.34 9.32 16.39
CA LEU A 250 5.11 8.83 17.02
C LEU A 250 4.03 8.49 15.99
N GLN A 251 3.87 9.29 14.93
CA GLN A 251 2.94 8.99 13.85
C GLN A 251 3.35 7.71 13.12
N VAL A 252 4.62 7.55 12.79
CA VAL A 252 5.14 6.34 12.13
C VAL A 252 4.94 5.11 13.03
N ALA A 253 5.26 5.20 14.33
CA ALA A 253 5.04 4.12 15.30
C ALA A 253 3.55 3.79 15.46
N GLY A 254 2.66 4.78 15.35
CA GLY A 254 1.20 4.59 15.31
C GLY A 254 0.66 4.12 13.97
N GLY A 255 1.53 3.90 12.97
CA GLY A 255 1.14 3.40 11.66
C GLY A 255 0.72 4.47 10.64
N SER A 256 0.86 5.76 10.97
CA SER A 256 0.53 6.89 10.09
C SER A 256 1.73 7.31 9.26
N GLY A 257 1.50 7.66 7.99
CA GLY A 257 2.51 8.26 7.12
C GLY A 257 2.67 9.78 7.28
N GLY A 258 1.87 10.43 8.12
CA GLY A 258 1.96 11.86 8.40
C GLY A 258 0.98 12.76 7.62
N THR A 259 0.13 12.20 6.75
CA THR A 259 -0.88 12.98 6.01
C THR A 259 -2.05 13.45 6.89
N ILE A 260 -2.71 14.53 6.45
CA ILE A 260 -3.88 15.10 7.14
C ILE A 260 -5.03 14.08 7.28
N GLY A 261 -5.26 13.23 6.29
CA GLY A 261 -6.33 12.22 6.29
C GLY A 261 -6.00 10.91 7.03
N ALA A 262 -4.80 10.77 7.59
CA ALA A 262 -4.41 9.55 8.30
C ALA A 262 -5.20 9.36 9.60
N ALA A 263 -5.39 8.09 9.97
CA ALA A 263 -6.05 7.75 11.23
C ALA A 263 -5.21 8.18 12.45
N SER A 264 -5.89 8.41 13.57
CA SER A 264 -5.21 8.76 14.82
C SER A 264 -4.25 7.65 15.27
N VAL A 265 -3.06 8.03 15.73
CA VAL A 265 -2.03 7.12 16.23
C VAL A 265 -2.50 6.17 17.35
N TRP A 266 -3.53 6.58 18.10
CA TRP A 266 -4.11 5.81 19.20
C TRP A 266 -4.84 4.54 18.72
N ILE A 267 -5.28 4.50 17.45
CA ILE A 267 -5.99 3.35 16.85
C ILE A 267 -5.10 2.10 16.80
N ALA A 268 -3.78 2.26 16.68
CA ALA A 268 -2.84 1.15 16.63
C ALA A 268 -2.49 0.56 18.00
N ILE A 269 -2.78 1.24 19.11
CA ILE A 269 -2.39 0.78 20.46
C ILE A 269 -2.88 -0.63 20.79
N PRO A 270 -4.16 -1.00 20.56
CA PRO A 270 -4.65 -2.36 20.85
C PRO A 270 -3.84 -3.43 20.11
N LEU A 271 -3.45 -3.15 18.88
CA LEU A 271 -2.63 -4.05 18.08
C LEU A 271 -1.21 -4.17 18.61
N ILE A 272 -0.58 -3.06 18.98
CA ILE A 272 0.79 -3.06 19.54
C ILE A 272 0.82 -3.87 20.85
N VAL A 273 -0.15 -3.65 21.73
CA VAL A 273 -0.27 -4.41 23.00
C VAL A 273 -0.40 -5.91 22.73
N LEU A 274 -1.26 -6.31 21.78
CA LEU A 274 -1.40 -7.72 21.39
C LEU A 274 -0.12 -8.30 20.81
N ALA A 275 0.57 -7.55 19.95
CA ALA A 275 1.81 -8.01 19.34
C ALA A 275 2.94 -8.19 20.36
N VAL A 276 3.03 -7.31 21.36
CA VAL A 276 3.95 -7.49 22.50
C VAL A 276 3.58 -8.73 23.31
N ALA A 277 2.30 -8.92 23.63
CA ALA A 277 1.83 -10.12 24.34
C ALA A 277 2.09 -11.41 23.55
N ALA A 278 2.11 -11.35 22.20
CA ALA A 278 2.41 -12.49 21.35
C ALA A 278 3.84 -13.03 21.49
N LEU A 279 4.78 -12.28 22.07
CA LEU A 279 6.15 -12.75 22.36
C LEU A 279 6.23 -13.74 23.53
N VAL A 280 5.22 -13.79 24.40
CA VAL A 280 5.23 -14.60 25.62
C VAL A 280 5.15 -16.11 25.33
N PRO A 281 4.30 -16.65 24.42
CA PRO A 281 4.19 -18.08 24.18
C PRO A 281 5.45 -18.68 23.55
N ALA A 282 6.15 -19.56 24.25
CA ALA A 282 7.38 -20.21 23.78
C ALA A 282 7.22 -21.04 22.48
N PRO A 283 6.12 -21.83 22.28
CA PRO A 283 6.01 -22.69 21.09
C PRO A 283 5.96 -21.92 19.76
N THR A 284 5.40 -20.72 19.75
CA THR A 284 5.26 -19.89 18.53
C THR A 284 6.34 -18.82 18.42
N ARG A 285 7.25 -18.73 19.39
CA ARG A 285 8.24 -17.64 19.51
C ARG A 285 9.05 -17.42 18.23
N ARG A 286 9.52 -18.49 17.56
CA ARG A 286 10.32 -18.35 16.31
C ARG A 286 9.53 -17.63 15.22
N ALA A 287 8.31 -18.07 14.94
CA ALA A 287 7.46 -17.44 13.92
C ALA A 287 7.10 -15.99 14.28
N VAL A 288 6.76 -15.75 15.55
CA VAL A 288 6.50 -14.42 16.09
C VAL A 288 7.74 -13.52 16.00
N THR A 289 8.94 -14.03 16.28
CA THR A 289 10.20 -13.28 16.13
C THR A 289 10.44 -12.88 14.68
N VAL A 290 10.21 -13.77 13.72
CA VAL A 290 10.33 -13.44 12.29
C VAL A 290 9.35 -12.33 11.91
N ALA A 291 8.10 -12.40 12.36
CA ALA A 291 7.11 -11.36 12.11
C ALA A 291 7.51 -10.01 12.75
N TRP A 292 8.12 -10.04 13.94
CA TRP A 292 8.67 -8.85 14.61
C TRP A 292 9.88 -8.28 13.88
N ILE A 293 10.76 -9.11 13.30
CA ILE A 293 11.87 -8.64 12.47
C ILE A 293 11.34 -7.87 11.26
N VAL A 294 10.31 -8.40 10.60
CA VAL A 294 9.64 -7.70 9.48
C VAL A 294 9.00 -6.41 9.96
N ALA A 295 8.32 -6.43 11.10
CA ALA A 295 7.71 -5.24 11.70
C ALA A 295 8.76 -4.16 11.99
N VAL A 296 9.81 -4.49 12.73
CA VAL A 296 10.90 -3.55 13.06
C VAL A 296 11.58 -3.04 11.80
N GLY A 297 11.81 -3.90 10.81
CA GLY A 297 12.30 -3.50 9.49
C GLY A 297 11.42 -2.44 8.84
N GLY A 298 10.10 -2.64 8.86
CA GLY A 298 9.13 -1.64 8.39
C GLY A 298 9.18 -0.33 9.17
N LEU A 299 9.28 -0.41 10.50
CA LEU A 299 9.43 0.76 11.36
C LEU A 299 10.70 1.56 11.02
N VAL A 300 11.83 0.87 10.87
CA VAL A 300 13.10 1.50 10.48
C VAL A 300 12.98 2.20 9.13
N VAL A 301 12.36 1.54 8.14
CA VAL A 301 12.09 2.15 6.82
C VAL A 301 11.21 3.40 6.94
N GLY A 302 10.12 3.34 7.72
CA GLY A 302 9.24 4.50 7.92
C GLY A 302 9.95 5.66 8.63
N LEU A 303 10.74 5.37 9.68
CA LEU A 303 11.52 6.37 10.38
C LEU A 303 12.62 6.97 9.49
N THR A 304 13.30 6.14 8.68
CA THR A 304 14.29 6.63 7.72
C THR A 304 13.63 7.52 6.67
N ALA A 305 12.47 7.12 6.13
CA ALA A 305 11.71 7.95 5.20
C ALA A 305 11.36 9.30 5.81
N SER A 306 10.84 9.34 7.05
CA SER A 306 10.40 10.58 7.70
C SER A 306 11.49 11.63 7.90
N VAL A 307 12.77 11.22 7.90
CA VAL A 307 13.93 12.13 7.99
C VAL A 307 14.68 12.30 6.67
N SER A 308 14.36 11.48 5.66
CA SER A 308 14.99 11.54 4.34
C SER A 308 14.37 12.66 3.50
N THR A 309 15.23 13.42 2.81
CA THR A 309 14.81 14.43 1.83
C THR A 309 15.38 14.09 0.46
N PHE A 310 14.68 14.49 -0.58
CA PHE A 310 15.16 14.38 -1.97
C PHE A 310 14.66 15.57 -2.79
N ALA A 311 15.43 15.94 -3.85
CA ALA A 311 15.01 16.93 -4.82
C ALA A 311 14.33 16.21 -6.00
N PRO A 312 13.09 16.57 -6.37
CA PRO A 312 12.38 15.96 -7.50
C PRO A 312 13.11 16.13 -8.83
N TYR A 313 13.69 17.29 -9.06
CA TYR A 313 14.50 17.64 -10.23
C TYR A 313 15.63 18.56 -9.81
N PRO A 314 16.68 18.74 -10.64
CA PRO A 314 17.78 19.64 -10.33
C PRO A 314 17.31 21.07 -10.08
N GLY A 315 17.67 21.65 -8.93
CA GLY A 315 17.25 22.99 -8.51
C GLY A 315 15.88 23.09 -7.81
N ALA A 316 15.13 21.99 -7.71
CA ALA A 316 13.88 21.98 -6.94
C ALA A 316 14.14 22.03 -5.42
N PRO A 317 13.21 22.58 -4.64
CA PRO A 317 13.25 22.49 -3.19
C PRO A 317 13.25 21.01 -2.76
N GLN A 318 13.94 20.72 -1.66
CA GLN A 318 13.93 19.38 -1.09
C GLN A 318 12.59 19.12 -0.40
N VAL A 319 12.03 17.94 -0.65
CA VAL A 319 10.82 17.45 -0.01
C VAL A 319 11.13 16.23 0.86
N ARG A 320 10.42 16.08 1.97
CA ARG A 320 10.54 14.92 2.85
C ARG A 320 9.81 13.73 2.26
N ALA A 321 10.40 12.55 2.42
CA ALA A 321 9.84 11.34 1.89
C ALA A 321 8.61 10.87 2.69
N TRP A 322 7.70 10.21 1.99
CA TRP A 322 6.51 9.60 2.56
C TRP A 322 6.85 8.36 3.40
N ALA A 323 6.39 8.34 4.67
CA ALA A 323 6.68 7.26 5.61
C ALA A 323 5.65 6.10 5.61
N GLY A 324 4.54 6.24 4.88
CA GLY A 324 3.37 5.36 4.98
C GLY A 324 3.64 3.90 4.60
N LEU A 325 4.50 3.64 3.62
CA LEU A 325 4.85 2.25 3.26
C LEU A 325 5.54 1.54 4.43
N GLY A 326 6.54 2.18 5.04
CA GLY A 326 7.24 1.62 6.20
C GLY A 326 6.31 1.41 7.39
N ALA A 327 5.45 2.40 7.68
CA ALA A 327 4.44 2.32 8.72
C ALA A 327 3.42 1.19 8.47
N GLY A 328 3.01 0.98 7.21
CA GLY A 328 2.15 -0.13 6.81
C GLY A 328 2.80 -1.50 7.01
N ILE A 329 4.08 -1.66 6.62
CA ILE A 329 4.85 -2.90 6.85
C ILE A 329 5.03 -3.16 8.35
N TRP A 330 5.29 -2.12 9.15
CA TRP A 330 5.36 -2.21 10.61
C TRP A 330 4.09 -2.84 11.19
N LEU A 331 2.93 -2.26 10.91
CA LEU A 331 1.66 -2.78 11.42
C LEU A 331 1.32 -4.16 10.85
N ALA A 332 1.61 -4.42 9.57
CA ALA A 332 1.41 -5.73 8.95
C ALA A 332 2.22 -6.83 9.65
N GLY A 333 3.46 -6.54 10.01
CA GLY A 333 4.32 -7.46 10.78
C GLY A 333 3.76 -7.72 12.18
N LEU A 334 3.32 -6.69 12.91
CA LEU A 334 2.69 -6.83 14.22
C LEU A 334 1.41 -7.69 14.15
N MET A 335 0.54 -7.44 13.17
CA MET A 335 -0.66 -8.24 12.94
C MET A 335 -0.32 -9.71 12.66
N THR A 336 0.73 -9.96 11.89
CA THR A 336 1.17 -11.30 11.57
C THR A 336 1.73 -12.01 12.82
N ALA A 337 2.45 -11.30 13.69
CA ALA A 337 2.91 -11.83 14.98
C ALA A 337 1.74 -12.28 15.87
N VAL A 338 0.67 -11.48 15.93
CA VAL A 338 -0.56 -11.82 16.65
C VAL A 338 -1.21 -13.08 16.07
N LEU A 339 -1.29 -13.17 14.74
CA LEU A 339 -1.90 -14.33 14.06
C LEU A 339 -1.11 -15.64 14.33
N PHE A 340 0.23 -15.57 14.35
CA PHE A 340 1.07 -16.72 14.70
C PHE A 340 0.90 -17.17 16.15
N ALA A 341 0.71 -16.25 17.09
CA ALA A 341 0.50 -16.58 18.50
C ALA A 341 -0.93 -17.04 18.82
N TRP A 342 -1.89 -16.78 17.92
CA TRP A 342 -3.32 -17.00 18.16
C TRP A 342 -3.69 -18.42 18.61
N PRO A 343 -3.15 -19.52 18.04
CA PRO A 343 -3.47 -20.88 18.47
C PRO A 343 -3.18 -21.13 19.96
N MET A 344 -2.24 -20.37 20.57
CA MET A 344 -1.87 -20.54 21.96
C MET A 344 -3.00 -20.13 22.93
N LEU A 345 -3.88 -19.22 22.54
CA LEU A 345 -5.04 -18.83 23.35
C LEU A 345 -6.05 -19.97 23.58
N ARG A 346 -5.99 -21.02 22.76
CA ARG A 346 -6.81 -22.23 22.95
C ARG A 346 -6.22 -23.21 23.95
N THR A 347 -4.96 -23.06 24.31
CA THR A 347 -4.31 -23.91 25.30
C THR A 347 -4.75 -23.55 26.72
N ARG A 348 -4.79 -24.56 27.63
CA ARG A 348 -5.25 -24.35 29.02
C ARG A 348 -4.48 -23.22 29.74
N LYS A 349 -3.17 -23.10 29.46
CA LYS A 349 -2.29 -22.11 30.07
C LYS A 349 -2.69 -20.66 29.77
N TYR A 350 -3.14 -20.36 28.53
CA TYR A 350 -3.41 -19.00 28.08
C TYR A 350 -4.91 -18.69 27.90
N ARG A 351 -5.78 -19.66 28.19
CA ARG A 351 -7.24 -19.56 27.97
C ARG A 351 -7.90 -18.37 28.67
N GLN A 352 -7.37 -17.98 29.84
CA GLN A 352 -7.88 -16.80 30.57
C GLN A 352 -7.67 -15.49 29.79
N TRP A 353 -6.65 -15.41 28.93
CA TRP A 353 -6.35 -14.25 28.10
C TRP A 353 -7.12 -14.23 26.76
N ALA A 354 -7.86 -15.28 26.43
CA ALA A 354 -8.56 -15.39 25.15
C ALA A 354 -9.62 -14.27 24.97
N LYS A 355 -10.42 -13.98 26.01
CA LYS A 355 -11.45 -12.93 25.94
C LYS A 355 -10.84 -11.53 25.73
N PRO A 356 -9.88 -11.05 26.53
CA PRO A 356 -9.27 -9.74 26.30
C PRO A 356 -8.50 -9.70 24.96
N ALA A 357 -7.83 -10.76 24.55
CA ALA A 357 -7.15 -10.81 23.26
C ALA A 357 -8.12 -10.69 22.07
N VAL A 358 -9.27 -11.39 22.12
CA VAL A 358 -10.33 -11.25 21.11
C VAL A 358 -10.87 -9.82 21.10
N ALA A 359 -11.14 -9.24 22.28
CA ALA A 359 -11.62 -7.86 22.38
C ALA A 359 -10.65 -6.88 21.71
N LEU A 360 -9.36 -6.94 22.08
CA LEU A 360 -8.32 -6.06 21.49
C LEU A 360 -8.16 -6.29 19.97
N LEU A 361 -8.24 -7.55 19.50
CA LEU A 361 -8.15 -7.86 18.07
C LEU A 361 -9.32 -7.26 17.27
N VAL A 362 -10.50 -7.22 17.87
CA VAL A 362 -11.72 -6.71 17.20
C VAL A 362 -11.84 -5.19 17.33
N ILE A 363 -11.31 -4.59 18.39
CA ILE A 363 -11.34 -3.13 18.58
C ILE A 363 -10.61 -2.40 17.44
N PHE A 364 -9.45 -2.88 17.00
CA PHE A 364 -8.69 -2.22 15.94
C PHE A 364 -9.52 -2.06 14.64
N PRO A 365 -10.08 -3.11 14.02
CA PRO A 365 -10.86 -2.94 12.79
C PRO A 365 -12.16 -2.16 12.99
N ILE A 366 -12.75 -2.16 14.19
CA ILE A 366 -13.92 -1.33 14.50
C ILE A 366 -13.52 0.15 14.50
N LEU A 367 -12.44 0.51 15.19
CA LEU A 367 -11.98 1.90 15.25
C LEU A 367 -11.50 2.40 13.88
N ALA A 368 -10.67 1.62 13.19
CA ALA A 368 -10.15 1.98 11.87
C ALA A 368 -11.26 2.01 10.80
N GLY A 369 -12.15 1.02 10.81
CA GLY A 369 -13.30 0.97 9.88
C GLY A 369 -14.33 2.06 10.18
N GLY A 370 -14.62 2.33 11.43
CA GLY A 370 -15.49 3.43 11.86
C GLY A 370 -14.90 4.78 11.43
N TRP A 371 -13.62 5.01 11.66
CA TRP A 371 -12.92 6.20 11.19
C TRP A 371 -13.07 6.35 9.67
N TRP A 372 -12.80 5.31 8.91
CA TRP A 372 -12.88 5.30 7.46
C TRP A 372 -14.28 5.63 6.93
N VAL A 373 -15.33 4.99 7.46
CA VAL A 373 -16.72 5.21 7.02
C VAL A 373 -17.22 6.59 7.39
N VAL A 374 -16.87 7.09 8.58
CA VAL A 374 -17.33 8.40 9.08
C VAL A 374 -16.63 9.53 8.33
N ARG A 375 -15.29 9.48 8.29
CA ARG A 375 -14.51 10.53 7.64
C ARG A 375 -14.61 10.49 6.11
N GLY A 376 -14.65 9.30 5.52
CA GLY A 376 -14.57 9.14 4.07
C GLY A 376 -13.13 9.04 3.57
N ILE A 377 -12.97 9.17 2.24
CA ILE A 377 -11.67 9.16 1.55
C ILE A 377 -11.25 10.59 1.17
N ASP A 378 -12.13 11.55 1.34
CA ASP A 378 -11.89 12.97 1.08
C ASP A 378 -10.82 13.55 2.02
N ASP A 379 -10.19 14.64 1.53
CA ASP A 379 -9.19 15.45 2.24
C ASP A 379 -7.91 14.65 2.67
N PRO A 380 -6.79 14.86 1.96
CA PRO A 380 -6.54 15.81 0.86
C PRO A 380 -7.01 15.34 -0.54
N LEU A 381 -7.46 14.07 -0.68
CA LEU A 381 -8.00 13.58 -1.94
C LEU A 381 -9.37 14.22 -2.21
N GLN A 382 -9.54 14.80 -3.39
CA GLN A 382 -10.77 15.49 -3.78
C GLN A 382 -11.25 14.96 -5.13
N ALA A 383 -12.56 15.03 -5.36
CA ALA A 383 -13.13 14.98 -6.70
C ALA A 383 -12.72 16.26 -7.42
N ASP A 384 -12.23 16.15 -8.64
CA ASP A 384 -11.73 17.31 -9.39
C ASP A 384 -12.85 18.36 -9.59
N PRO A 385 -12.83 19.48 -8.88
CA PRO A 385 -13.96 20.42 -8.93
C PRO A 385 -13.70 21.63 -9.79
N VAL A 386 -12.46 21.93 -10.19
CA VAL A 386 -12.17 23.20 -10.84
C VAL A 386 -11.08 23.05 -11.90
N GLN A 387 -11.42 23.35 -13.15
CA GLN A 387 -10.41 23.72 -14.12
C GLN A 387 -9.70 24.97 -13.62
N LEU A 388 -8.50 24.82 -13.06
CA LEU A 388 -7.63 25.93 -12.65
C LEU A 388 -7.30 26.87 -13.82
N VAL A 389 -7.49 26.38 -15.03
CA VAL A 389 -7.24 27.10 -16.27
C VAL A 389 -8.55 27.25 -17.05
N PRO A 390 -8.92 28.44 -17.51
CA PRO A 390 -10.08 28.64 -18.36
C PRO A 390 -10.07 27.68 -19.55
N ALA A 391 -11.24 27.16 -19.93
CA ALA A 391 -11.39 26.13 -20.96
C ALA A 391 -10.74 26.50 -22.31
N PHE A 392 -10.69 27.79 -22.66
CA PHE A 392 -10.06 28.25 -23.91
C PHE A 392 -8.52 28.16 -23.85
N LEU A 393 -7.89 28.23 -22.67
CA LEU A 393 -6.45 28.01 -22.51
C LEU A 393 -6.14 26.52 -22.45
N ALA A 394 -7.03 25.71 -21.87
CA ALA A 394 -6.88 24.24 -21.84
C ALA A 394 -7.01 23.61 -23.23
N ALA A 395 -7.76 24.24 -24.15
CA ALA A 395 -7.91 23.79 -25.53
C ALA A 395 -6.72 24.18 -26.45
N GLY A 396 -5.82 25.05 -25.97
CA GLY A 396 -4.62 25.45 -26.72
C GLY A 396 -3.55 24.36 -26.74
N LYS A 397 -2.85 24.22 -27.88
CA LYS A 397 -1.70 23.29 -28.02
C LYS A 397 -0.41 23.82 -27.38
N GLY A 398 -0.48 24.86 -26.53
CA GLY A 398 0.66 25.49 -25.88
C GLY A 398 0.79 25.12 -24.41
N THR A 399 1.98 25.29 -23.85
CA THR A 399 2.21 25.16 -22.41
C THR A 399 1.67 26.40 -21.68
N THR A 400 0.73 26.22 -20.75
CA THR A 400 0.21 27.29 -19.91
C THR A 400 0.89 27.24 -18.55
N VAL A 401 1.53 28.33 -18.15
CA VAL A 401 2.12 28.48 -16.81
C VAL A 401 1.13 29.26 -15.96
N VAL A 402 0.63 28.63 -14.91
CA VAL A 402 -0.22 29.30 -13.91
C VAL A 402 0.69 29.74 -12.76
N LEU A 403 0.83 31.04 -12.60
CA LEU A 403 1.55 31.63 -11.47
C LEU A 403 0.55 31.82 -10.32
N THR A 404 0.70 31.03 -9.27
CA THR A 404 -0.05 31.23 -8.02
C THR A 404 0.86 31.91 -7.00
N GLY A 405 0.45 33.04 -6.49
CA GLY A 405 1.18 33.75 -5.44
C GLY A 405 0.23 34.19 -4.35
N ASP A 406 0.68 34.14 -3.11
CA ASP A 406 -0.01 34.80 -2.01
C ASP A 406 0.38 36.29 -2.03
N SER A 407 -0.59 37.18 -1.84
CA SER A 407 -0.38 38.64 -1.86
C SER A 407 0.65 39.14 -0.83
N THR A 408 1.02 38.28 0.13
CA THR A 408 2.02 38.56 1.17
C THR A 408 3.42 38.01 0.86
N ALA A 409 3.56 37.07 -0.08
CA ALA A 409 4.83 36.39 -0.33
C ALA A 409 5.51 36.76 -1.66
N GLY A 410 4.88 37.56 -2.50
CA GLY A 410 5.37 37.86 -3.85
C GLY A 410 5.16 36.67 -4.80
N ILE A 411 5.32 36.90 -6.10
CA ILE A 411 5.24 35.87 -7.14
C ILE A 411 6.53 35.06 -7.06
N VAL A 412 6.41 33.73 -6.82
CA VAL A 412 7.51 32.77 -6.89
C VAL A 412 7.49 32.09 -8.23
#